data_9ab7bb685e07e74e294f697819f50c94
#
_entry.id   9ab7bb685e07e74e294f697819f50c94
#
_cell.length_a   1.000
_cell.length_b   1.000
_cell.length_c   1.000
_cell.angle_alpha   90.00
_cell.angle_beta   90.00
_cell.angle_gamma   90.00
#
_symmetry.space_group_name_H-M   'P 1'
#
loop_
_entity.id
_entity.type
_entity.pdbx_description
1 polymer ?
#
loop_
_entity_poly.entity_id
_entity_poly.type
_entity_poly.pdbx_seq_one_letter_code
_entity_poly.pdbx_strand_id
1 'polypeptide(L)'
;MVPALPANAPSRREFLTRAGGGMGMLALASLLNGERKAIAGPPDHQPHFEPRVRRVIWLFMHGGPSHVDLFDPKPDLIKLSGEPLPESFGPVMTRRKVAENPLLAPVSPLRPRGESGLMVGDLLPEIAKCADDLCVIRSLHGDSVNHPQSVYQMNTGNILMGRPSVGSWVAYGLGSENQDLPAYVVLPDPAGGVKGGPPAWGSGFLPATFQGTTMRPGPQPILHLQPQPGISPSQQRATLDLVQQLNREHLAQRDNDDELAARIRAYELAFRMQTAAPELVDLKDETAETLALYGVDQKETRDYGQRCLLARRMIERGVRFVQVYSGGTDGWDAHNDVLQNHAQLCRATDKPIAGLLADLKRRGLWNDTLVIWGGEFGRMPMSESGKGRDHNPWGYSVWLAGGGVKPGMAYGATDAVGLRAAEQRVHIRNFHATLLHLLGLDHEALSFSHNGLDERLTGPTNEVEVVREILA
;
A
#
# COMPACT_ATOMS: atom_id res chain seq x y z
N MET A 1 -18.16 -8.11 62.96
CA MET A 1 -17.54 -6.76 63.08
C MET A 1 -16.14 -6.88 62.57
N VAL A 2 -15.87 -6.33 61.39
CA VAL A 2 -14.53 -6.24 60.82
C VAL A 2 -13.96 -4.93 61.34
N PRO A 3 -12.78 -4.89 61.96
CA PRO A 3 -12.20 -3.66 62.50
C PRO A 3 -11.83 -2.74 61.32
N ALA A 4 -12.25 -1.47 61.41
CA ALA A 4 -11.89 -0.42 60.45
C ALA A 4 -10.39 -0.20 60.51
N LEU A 5 -9.73 -0.18 59.37
CA LEU A 5 -8.34 0.21 59.22
C LEU A 5 -8.16 1.69 59.58
N PRO A 6 -7.08 2.07 60.24
CA PRO A 6 -6.85 3.47 60.65
C PRO A 6 -6.67 4.37 59.43
N ALA A 7 -7.27 5.57 59.48
CA ALA A 7 -7.35 6.57 58.42
C ALA A 7 -5.99 7.14 57.91
N ASN A 8 -4.84 6.61 58.34
CA ASN A 8 -3.49 7.05 58.01
C ASN A 8 -2.54 5.91 57.61
N ALA A 9 -3.04 4.87 56.93
CA ALA A 9 -2.13 3.89 56.34
C ALA A 9 -1.33 4.54 55.19
N PRO A 10 0.01 4.49 55.21
CA PRO A 10 0.80 5.06 54.13
C PRO A 10 0.49 4.36 52.79
N SER A 11 0.43 5.13 51.73
CA SER A 11 0.30 4.55 50.39
C SER A 11 1.46 3.59 50.07
N ARG A 12 1.29 2.62 49.16
CA ARG A 12 2.37 1.72 48.72
C ARG A 12 3.64 2.49 48.32
N ARG A 13 3.49 3.67 47.77
CA ARG A 13 4.59 4.56 47.38
C ARG A 13 5.30 5.13 48.58
N GLU A 14 4.60 5.58 49.61
CA GLU A 14 5.18 6.06 50.85
C GLU A 14 5.84 4.96 51.67
N PHE A 15 5.28 3.74 51.65
CA PHE A 15 5.90 2.57 52.25
C PHE A 15 7.24 2.27 51.60
N LEU A 16 7.31 2.16 50.27
CA LEU A 16 8.52 1.91 49.51
C LEU A 16 9.58 3.03 49.71
N THR A 17 9.15 4.28 49.82
CA THR A 17 10.05 5.41 50.05
C THR A 17 10.68 5.36 51.45
N ARG A 18 9.94 4.91 52.45
CA ARG A 18 10.42 4.80 53.82
C ARG A 18 11.21 3.52 54.12
N ALA A 19 10.88 2.41 53.44
CA ALA A 19 11.53 1.10 53.63
C ALA A 19 12.87 0.98 52.87
N GLY A 20 13.09 1.77 51.82
CA GLY A 20 14.21 1.61 50.87
C GLY A 20 15.36 2.62 51.02
N GLY A 21 15.48 3.37 52.14
CA GLY A 21 16.66 4.20 52.46
C GLY A 21 17.25 4.94 51.25
N GLY A 22 16.58 5.93 50.68
CA GLY A 22 17.08 6.92 49.69
C GLY A 22 17.82 6.42 48.44
N MET A 23 18.71 5.49 48.54
CA MET A 23 19.53 4.96 47.42
C MET A 23 18.75 4.08 46.47
N GLY A 24 17.81 3.26 46.93
CA GLY A 24 16.94 2.44 46.11
C GLY A 24 15.95 3.29 45.28
N MET A 25 15.48 4.42 45.82
CA MET A 25 14.64 5.36 45.10
C MET A 25 15.42 6.17 44.05
N LEU A 26 16.70 6.47 44.29
CA LEU A 26 17.57 7.11 43.29
C LEU A 26 17.87 6.13 42.12
N ALA A 27 18.13 4.87 42.46
CA ALA A 27 18.32 3.81 41.45
C ALA A 27 17.02 3.57 40.63
N LEU A 28 15.86 3.50 41.29
CA LEU A 28 14.57 3.35 40.65
C LEU A 28 14.19 4.57 39.83
N ALA A 29 14.44 5.78 40.33
CA ALA A 29 14.25 7.03 39.58
C ALA A 29 15.21 7.14 38.40
N SER A 30 16.44 6.65 38.51
CA SER A 30 17.40 6.56 37.40
C SER A 30 16.96 5.52 36.35
N LEU A 31 16.45 4.37 36.76
CA LEU A 31 15.88 3.37 35.86
C LEU A 31 14.61 3.88 35.19
N LEU A 32 13.70 4.50 35.93
CA LEU A 32 12.48 5.09 35.38
C LEU A 32 12.74 6.33 34.51
N ASN A 33 13.79 7.11 34.78
CA ASN A 33 14.23 8.21 33.93
C ASN A 33 15.13 7.73 32.76
N GLY A 34 15.80 6.58 32.89
CA GLY A 34 16.53 5.94 31.80
C GLY A 34 15.59 5.32 30.75
N GLU A 35 14.38 4.93 31.13
CA GLU A 35 13.31 4.49 30.23
C GLU A 35 12.48 5.65 29.65
N ARG A 36 12.68 6.89 30.11
CA ARG A 36 12.29 8.09 29.37
C ARG A 36 13.32 8.40 28.27
N LYS A 37 13.64 7.45 27.43
CA LYS A 37 13.90 7.76 26.02
C LYS A 37 12.60 8.42 25.55
N ALA A 38 12.70 9.66 25.17
CA ALA A 38 11.63 10.42 24.58
C ALA A 38 10.92 9.45 23.61
N ILE A 39 9.66 9.10 23.90
CA ILE A 39 8.76 8.62 22.87
C ILE A 39 8.87 9.74 21.86
N ALA A 40 9.53 9.47 20.74
CA ALA A 40 9.65 10.44 19.67
C ALA A 40 8.20 10.85 19.41
N GLY A 41 7.88 12.11 19.69
CA GLY A 41 6.57 12.67 19.36
C GLY A 41 6.30 12.35 17.90
N PRO A 42 5.06 12.42 17.41
CA PRO A 42 4.82 12.27 15.98
C PRO A 42 5.83 13.14 15.25
N PRO A 43 6.49 12.62 14.19
CA PRO A 43 7.46 13.41 13.45
C PRO A 43 6.83 14.75 13.09
N ASP A 44 7.63 15.78 12.94
CA ASP A 44 7.19 17.14 12.60
C ASP A 44 6.43 17.22 11.26
N HIS A 45 6.03 16.06 10.70
CA HIS A 45 5.38 15.89 9.40
C HIS A 45 6.11 16.61 8.25
N GLN A 46 7.43 16.75 8.41
CA GLN A 46 8.30 17.31 7.39
C GLN A 46 9.14 16.20 6.75
N PRO A 47 9.36 16.27 5.45
CA PRO A 47 10.28 15.34 4.81
C PRO A 47 11.70 15.54 5.36
N HIS A 48 12.48 14.48 5.41
CA HIS A 48 13.89 14.51 5.85
C HIS A 48 14.80 15.23 4.84
N PHE A 49 14.39 15.23 3.57
CA PHE A 49 15.05 15.94 2.45
C PHE A 49 13.99 16.28 1.39
N GLU A 50 14.37 17.06 0.39
CA GLU A 50 13.47 17.53 -0.67
C GLU A 50 12.80 16.35 -1.39
N PRO A 51 11.46 16.24 -1.34
CA PRO A 51 10.75 15.15 -1.98
C PRO A 51 10.72 15.30 -3.50
N ARG A 52 10.83 14.19 -4.22
CA ARG A 52 10.66 14.15 -5.67
C ARG A 52 9.19 14.04 -6.07
N VAL A 53 8.38 13.43 -5.21
CA VAL A 53 6.92 13.33 -5.35
C VAL A 53 6.25 13.63 -4.02
N ARG A 54 5.02 14.11 -4.08
CA ARG A 54 4.20 14.43 -2.91
C ARG A 54 3.10 13.43 -2.65
N ARG A 55 2.69 12.69 -3.69
CA ARG A 55 1.50 11.84 -3.68
C ARG A 55 1.76 10.52 -4.39
N VAL A 56 1.04 9.49 -3.95
CA VAL A 56 1.13 8.13 -4.51
C VAL A 56 -0.25 7.64 -4.87
N ILE A 57 -0.40 7.08 -6.06
CA ILE A 57 -1.52 6.23 -6.45
C ILE A 57 -0.97 4.83 -6.67
N TRP A 58 -1.39 3.87 -5.85
CA TRP A 58 -0.98 2.49 -6.00
C TRP A 58 -2.12 1.64 -6.58
N LEU A 59 -1.96 1.21 -7.80
CA LEU A 59 -2.85 0.31 -8.52
C LEU A 59 -2.48 -1.13 -8.15
N PHE A 60 -3.10 -1.67 -7.11
CA PHE A 60 -2.77 -2.98 -6.57
C PHE A 60 -3.57 -4.08 -7.26
N MET A 61 -2.87 -4.91 -8.06
CA MET A 61 -3.42 -6.02 -8.84
C MET A 61 -3.46 -7.29 -7.97
N HIS A 62 -4.47 -7.38 -7.11
CA HIS A 62 -4.60 -8.47 -6.16
C HIS A 62 -4.76 -9.82 -6.85
N GLY A 63 -3.97 -10.79 -6.44
CA GLY A 63 -3.94 -12.14 -6.98
C GLY A 63 -2.67 -12.43 -7.79
N GLY A 64 -1.85 -11.44 -8.11
CA GLY A 64 -0.54 -11.64 -8.73
C GLY A 64 -0.56 -11.79 -10.25
N PRO A 65 -0.46 -10.67 -11.00
CA PRO A 65 -0.37 -10.70 -12.47
C PRO A 65 0.86 -11.46 -12.96
N SER A 66 0.72 -12.19 -14.05
CA SER A 66 1.82 -12.93 -14.65
C SER A 66 2.78 -12.01 -15.39
N HIS A 67 3.97 -11.85 -14.87
CA HIS A 67 5.01 -11.02 -15.46
C HIS A 67 5.46 -11.51 -16.82
N VAL A 68 5.61 -12.84 -17.02
CA VAL A 68 6.04 -13.44 -18.28
C VAL A 68 4.99 -13.28 -19.40
N ASP A 69 3.74 -13.01 -19.05
CA ASP A 69 2.64 -12.80 -19.99
C ASP A 69 2.35 -11.32 -20.27
N LEU A 70 2.92 -10.39 -19.46
CA LEU A 70 2.59 -8.96 -19.55
C LEU A 70 3.79 -8.02 -19.77
N PHE A 71 4.95 -8.21 -19.08
CA PHE A 71 6.05 -7.23 -19.10
C PHE A 71 7.45 -7.82 -19.21
N ASP A 72 7.63 -9.14 -19.01
CA ASP A 72 8.93 -9.78 -18.93
C ASP A 72 9.11 -10.83 -20.05
N PRO A 73 9.68 -10.45 -21.20
CA PRO A 73 9.84 -11.33 -22.36
C PRO A 73 10.83 -12.46 -22.07
N LYS A 74 10.42 -13.71 -22.34
CA LYS A 74 11.22 -14.92 -22.13
C LYS A 74 11.28 -15.79 -23.37
N PRO A 75 12.22 -15.51 -24.32
CA PRO A 75 12.37 -16.34 -25.52
C PRO A 75 12.67 -17.80 -25.23
N ASP A 76 13.42 -18.10 -24.16
CA ASP A 76 13.75 -19.46 -23.78
C ASP A 76 12.54 -20.20 -23.19
N LEU A 77 11.63 -19.52 -22.50
CA LEU A 77 10.37 -20.12 -22.08
C LEU A 77 9.49 -20.53 -23.27
N ILE A 78 9.57 -19.81 -24.40
CA ILE A 78 8.88 -20.20 -25.65
C ILE A 78 9.50 -21.48 -26.23
N LYS A 79 10.86 -21.54 -26.29
CA LYS A 79 11.59 -22.69 -26.83
C LYS A 79 11.41 -23.97 -26.02
N LEU A 80 11.35 -23.82 -24.69
CA LEU A 80 11.24 -24.93 -23.74
C LEU A 80 9.78 -25.27 -23.39
N SER A 81 8.82 -24.66 -24.05
CA SER A 81 7.40 -24.89 -23.75
C SER A 81 7.03 -26.38 -23.99
N GLY A 82 6.37 -26.96 -22.99
CA GLY A 82 6.03 -28.38 -22.98
C GLY A 82 7.08 -29.29 -22.36
N GLU A 83 8.31 -28.82 -22.16
CA GLU A 83 9.39 -29.55 -21.50
C GLU A 83 9.39 -29.27 -19.98
N PRO A 84 9.92 -30.19 -19.17
CA PRO A 84 10.13 -29.94 -17.75
C PRO A 84 11.18 -28.83 -17.52
N LEU A 85 11.13 -28.21 -16.34
CA LEU A 85 12.16 -27.23 -15.95
C LEU A 85 13.55 -27.91 -15.94
N PRO A 86 14.58 -27.36 -16.62
CA PRO A 86 15.92 -27.93 -16.62
C PRO A 86 16.49 -28.09 -15.19
N GLU A 87 17.18 -29.20 -14.93
CA GLU A 87 17.79 -29.50 -13.59
C GLU A 87 18.76 -28.41 -13.12
N SER A 88 19.36 -27.63 -14.03
CA SER A 88 20.25 -26.52 -13.72
C SER A 88 19.59 -25.40 -12.91
N PHE A 89 18.26 -25.30 -12.89
CA PHE A 89 17.52 -24.36 -12.05
C PHE A 89 17.44 -24.81 -10.58
N GLY A 90 17.80 -26.06 -10.28
CA GLY A 90 17.73 -26.62 -8.95
C GLY A 90 16.30 -26.73 -8.39
N PRO A 91 16.15 -27.06 -7.10
CA PRO A 91 14.84 -27.27 -6.49
C PRO A 91 14.03 -25.97 -6.44
N VAL A 92 12.72 -26.08 -6.72
CA VAL A 92 11.77 -24.96 -6.72
C VAL A 92 10.68 -25.21 -5.69
N MET A 93 10.49 -24.25 -4.78
CA MET A 93 9.35 -24.28 -3.89
C MET A 93 8.14 -23.67 -4.63
N THR A 94 7.06 -24.42 -4.67
CA THR A 94 5.79 -24.03 -5.31
C THR A 94 4.64 -24.21 -4.31
N ARG A 95 3.57 -23.45 -4.48
CA ARG A 95 2.40 -23.54 -3.61
C ARG A 95 1.58 -24.80 -3.92
N ARG A 96 1.46 -25.17 -5.19
CA ARG A 96 0.60 -26.26 -5.67
C ARG A 96 1.36 -27.43 -6.29
N LYS A 97 2.63 -27.61 -5.93
CA LYS A 97 3.47 -28.74 -6.36
C LYS A 97 3.64 -28.85 -7.88
N VAL A 98 3.76 -27.72 -8.57
CA VAL A 98 3.93 -27.66 -10.02
C VAL A 98 5.38 -27.74 -10.49
N ALA A 99 6.34 -27.99 -9.59
CA ALA A 99 7.77 -27.97 -9.93
C ALA A 99 8.16 -28.95 -11.06
N GLU A 100 7.47 -30.08 -11.15
CA GLU A 100 7.70 -31.11 -12.17
C GLU A 100 6.79 -30.96 -13.40
N ASN A 101 5.90 -29.98 -13.41
CA ASN A 101 5.00 -29.74 -14.51
C ASN A 101 5.76 -29.10 -15.68
N PRO A 102 5.31 -29.33 -16.94
CA PRO A 102 5.94 -28.74 -18.12
C PRO A 102 5.86 -27.21 -18.09
N LEU A 103 6.87 -26.57 -18.65
CA LEU A 103 6.91 -25.13 -18.87
C LEU A 103 5.78 -24.71 -19.81
N LEU A 104 5.17 -23.56 -19.53
CA LEU A 104 4.11 -22.97 -20.35
C LEU A 104 4.65 -21.70 -21.01
N ALA A 105 4.60 -21.65 -22.35
CA ALA A 105 4.93 -20.45 -23.10
C ALA A 105 4.07 -19.24 -22.64
N PRO A 106 4.53 -18.01 -22.86
CA PRO A 106 3.68 -16.84 -22.66
C PRO A 106 2.39 -16.97 -23.46
N VAL A 107 1.25 -16.71 -22.79
CA VAL A 107 -0.10 -16.90 -23.38
C VAL A 107 -0.50 -15.73 -24.29
N SER A 108 0.26 -14.63 -24.25
CA SER A 108 0.08 -13.46 -25.08
C SER A 108 1.44 -12.96 -25.58
N PRO A 109 1.54 -12.53 -26.85
CA PRO A 109 2.77 -11.95 -27.37
C PRO A 109 3.16 -10.67 -26.60
N LEU A 110 4.44 -10.53 -26.28
CA LEU A 110 5.04 -9.28 -25.83
C LEU A 110 5.74 -8.62 -27.02
N ARG A 111 5.55 -7.32 -27.18
CA ARG A 111 6.13 -6.55 -28.30
C ARG A 111 6.82 -5.28 -27.79
N PRO A 112 7.85 -4.80 -28.50
CA PRO A 112 8.41 -3.47 -28.20
C PRO A 112 7.37 -2.38 -28.49
N ARG A 113 7.23 -1.44 -27.57
CA ARG A 113 6.26 -0.34 -27.61
C ARG A 113 6.94 0.99 -27.37
N GLY A 114 6.33 2.05 -27.91
CA GLY A 114 6.86 3.41 -27.80
C GLY A 114 8.22 3.58 -28.50
N GLU A 115 8.85 4.71 -28.26
CA GLU A 115 10.21 5.03 -28.75
C GLU A 115 11.26 4.28 -27.91
N SER A 116 10.98 4.03 -26.64
CA SER A 116 11.84 3.30 -25.70
C SER A 116 12.02 1.81 -26.09
N GLY A 117 11.09 1.25 -26.86
CA GLY A 117 11.09 -0.19 -27.17
C GLY A 117 10.75 -1.07 -25.98
N LEU A 118 10.13 -0.55 -24.93
CA LEU A 118 9.73 -1.29 -23.74
C LEU A 118 8.76 -2.42 -24.13
N MET A 119 9.05 -3.63 -23.64
CA MET A 119 8.23 -4.80 -23.96
C MET A 119 6.94 -4.80 -23.15
N VAL A 120 5.79 -4.77 -23.82
CA VAL A 120 4.45 -4.84 -23.22
C VAL A 120 3.60 -5.86 -23.96
N GLY A 121 2.83 -6.66 -23.22
CA GLY A 121 1.95 -7.69 -23.73
C GLY A 121 0.76 -7.15 -24.54
N ASP A 122 0.34 -7.87 -25.58
CA ASP A 122 -0.79 -7.50 -26.44
C ASP A 122 -2.15 -7.44 -25.68
N LEU A 123 -2.20 -7.95 -24.44
CA LEU A 123 -3.38 -7.83 -23.56
C LEU A 123 -3.58 -6.43 -22.99
N LEU A 124 -2.59 -5.52 -23.11
CA LEU A 124 -2.58 -4.17 -22.55
C LEU A 124 -2.39 -3.10 -23.64
N PRO A 125 -3.30 -3.00 -24.65
CA PRO A 125 -3.11 -2.11 -25.80
C PRO A 125 -3.11 -0.62 -25.44
N GLU A 126 -3.82 -0.19 -24.40
CA GLU A 126 -3.85 1.21 -23.98
C GLU A 126 -2.63 1.58 -23.12
N ILE A 127 -2.24 0.73 -22.18
CA ILE A 127 -0.99 0.90 -21.40
C ILE A 127 0.22 0.86 -22.34
N ALA A 128 0.20 0.04 -23.40
CA ALA A 128 1.24 -0.03 -24.41
C ALA A 128 1.51 1.33 -25.11
N LYS A 129 0.52 2.20 -25.21
CA LYS A 129 0.68 3.59 -25.71
C LYS A 129 1.42 4.49 -24.73
N CYS A 130 1.47 4.10 -23.45
CA CYS A 130 2.15 4.81 -22.39
C CYS A 130 3.55 4.22 -22.10
N ALA A 131 4.08 3.33 -22.93
CA ALA A 131 5.33 2.60 -22.67
C ALA A 131 6.50 3.53 -22.35
N ASP A 132 6.60 4.67 -23.03
CA ASP A 132 7.66 5.66 -22.83
C ASP A 132 7.56 6.40 -21.49
N ASP A 133 6.49 6.21 -20.73
CA ASP A 133 6.29 6.78 -19.41
C ASP A 133 6.60 5.81 -18.27
N LEU A 134 6.75 4.53 -18.58
CA LEU A 134 6.85 3.46 -17.60
C LEU A 134 8.31 3.15 -17.22
N CYS A 135 8.54 2.93 -15.93
CA CYS A 135 9.74 2.31 -15.40
C CYS A 135 9.37 0.91 -14.88
N VAL A 136 9.73 -0.13 -15.60
CA VAL A 136 9.36 -1.52 -15.27
C VAL A 136 10.50 -2.20 -14.51
N ILE A 137 10.28 -2.52 -13.23
CA ILE A 137 11.18 -3.37 -12.44
C ILE A 137 10.78 -4.82 -12.73
N ARG A 138 11.67 -5.61 -13.37
CA ARG A 138 11.43 -7.02 -13.71
C ARG A 138 11.99 -8.00 -12.70
N SER A 139 12.73 -7.51 -11.73
CA SER A 139 13.47 -8.31 -10.76
C SER A 139 12.95 -8.16 -9.33
N LEU A 140 11.69 -7.73 -9.15
CA LEU A 140 11.11 -7.67 -7.82
C LEU A 140 10.92 -9.08 -7.27
N HIS A 141 11.20 -9.27 -5.97
CA HIS A 141 11.00 -10.58 -5.32
C HIS A 141 10.61 -10.42 -3.84
N GLY A 142 9.89 -11.42 -3.33
CA GLY A 142 9.44 -11.52 -1.94
C GLY A 142 9.72 -12.89 -1.34
N ASP A 143 9.15 -13.14 -0.13
CA ASP A 143 9.54 -14.27 0.72
C ASP A 143 8.44 -15.33 0.89
N SER A 144 7.25 -15.15 0.32
CA SER A 144 6.14 -16.08 0.52
C SER A 144 5.40 -16.45 -0.76
N VAL A 145 5.00 -17.71 -0.87
CA VAL A 145 4.14 -18.25 -1.93
C VAL A 145 2.64 -18.16 -1.61
N ASN A 146 2.27 -17.63 -0.44
CA ASN A 146 0.87 -17.56 0.01
C ASN A 146 0.33 -16.12 -0.06
N HIS A 147 -0.85 -15.92 -0.63
CA HIS A 147 -1.46 -14.60 -0.79
C HIS A 147 -1.47 -13.73 0.48
N PRO A 148 -2.04 -14.16 1.62
CA PRO A 148 -2.12 -13.27 2.78
C PRO A 148 -0.75 -12.75 3.22
N GLN A 149 0.25 -13.62 3.28
CA GLN A 149 1.62 -13.27 3.68
C GLN A 149 2.29 -12.36 2.66
N SER A 150 2.13 -12.64 1.35
CA SER A 150 2.71 -11.81 0.29
C SER A 150 1.99 -10.47 0.17
N VAL A 151 0.66 -10.44 0.37
CA VAL A 151 -0.11 -9.18 0.45
C VAL A 151 0.39 -8.34 1.64
N TYR A 152 0.61 -8.96 2.81
CA TYR A 152 1.21 -8.24 3.94
C TYR A 152 2.61 -7.75 3.59
N GLN A 153 3.47 -8.60 3.04
CA GLN A 153 4.83 -8.20 2.71
C GLN A 153 4.87 -7.05 1.72
N MET A 154 4.07 -7.11 0.66
CA MET A 154 4.01 -6.03 -0.33
C MET A 154 3.47 -4.72 0.26
N ASN A 155 2.58 -4.78 1.25
CA ASN A 155 2.03 -3.60 1.90
C ASN A 155 2.79 -3.13 3.14
N THR A 156 3.47 -4.02 3.87
CA THR A 156 4.04 -3.73 5.21
C THR A 156 5.52 -4.05 5.35
N GLY A 157 6.17 -4.55 4.29
CA GLY A 157 7.56 -5.00 4.33
C GLY A 157 7.80 -6.33 5.07
N ASN A 158 6.74 -6.97 5.58
CA ASN A 158 6.84 -8.19 6.37
C ASN A 158 5.73 -9.19 6.05
N ILE A 159 6.05 -10.49 6.05
CA ILE A 159 5.08 -11.57 5.81
C ILE A 159 4.11 -11.77 6.99
N LEU A 160 4.43 -11.24 8.17
CA LEU A 160 3.61 -11.36 9.36
C LEU A 160 2.62 -10.19 9.47
N MET A 161 1.41 -10.52 9.88
CA MET A 161 0.37 -9.54 10.21
C MET A 161 0.75 -8.70 11.43
N GLY A 162 0.21 -7.49 11.53
CA GLY A 162 0.35 -6.62 12.71
C GLY A 162 1.36 -5.49 12.53
N ARG A 163 2.04 -5.41 11.40
CA ARG A 163 2.93 -4.28 11.06
C ARG A 163 2.19 -3.18 10.28
N PRO A 164 2.62 -1.91 10.42
CA PRO A 164 2.01 -0.82 9.68
C PRO A 164 2.22 -0.94 8.18
N SER A 165 1.21 -0.60 7.41
CA SER A 165 1.31 -0.52 5.95
C SER A 165 2.18 0.67 5.51
N VAL A 166 2.72 0.60 4.30
CA VAL A 166 3.50 1.69 3.70
C VAL A 166 2.70 3.00 3.65
N GLY A 167 1.39 2.94 3.33
CA GLY A 167 0.52 4.11 3.38
C GLY A 167 0.39 4.69 4.80
N SER A 168 0.36 3.83 5.82
CA SER A 168 0.38 4.27 7.23
C SER A 168 1.71 4.91 7.62
N TRP A 169 2.84 4.38 7.17
CA TRP A 169 4.17 4.99 7.37
C TRP A 169 4.29 6.35 6.67
N VAL A 170 3.77 6.47 5.45
CA VAL A 170 3.73 7.75 4.71
C VAL A 170 2.86 8.76 5.44
N ALA A 171 1.67 8.36 5.91
CA ALA A 171 0.79 9.21 6.69
C ALA A 171 1.42 9.61 8.04
N TYR A 172 2.16 8.72 8.69
CA TYR A 172 2.91 9.00 9.91
C TYR A 172 4.05 10.00 9.66
N GLY A 173 4.86 9.81 8.62
CA GLY A 173 6.02 10.66 8.33
C GLY A 173 5.65 12.04 7.80
N LEU A 174 4.64 12.15 6.93
CA LEU A 174 4.32 13.37 6.19
C LEU A 174 2.98 14.02 6.55
N GLY A 175 2.11 13.34 7.31
CA GLY A 175 0.76 13.84 7.59
C GLY A 175 -0.12 14.00 6.35
N SER A 176 -1.14 14.85 6.46
CA SER A 176 -2.07 15.19 5.37
C SER A 176 -1.85 16.61 4.88
N GLU A 177 -1.95 16.83 3.57
CA GLU A 177 -2.03 18.17 2.97
C GLU A 177 -3.45 18.76 3.07
N ASN A 178 -4.43 17.95 3.44
CA ASN A 178 -5.83 18.33 3.55
C ASN A 178 -6.36 17.99 4.96
N GLN A 179 -7.07 18.93 5.57
CA GLN A 179 -7.66 18.75 6.91
C GLN A 179 -9.00 18.00 6.86
N ASP A 180 -9.65 17.93 5.70
CA ASP A 180 -11.01 17.41 5.53
C ASP A 180 -11.06 16.01 4.93
N LEU A 181 -9.89 15.49 4.50
CA LEU A 181 -9.74 14.15 3.93
C LEU A 181 -8.59 13.40 4.63
N PRO A 182 -8.67 12.05 4.72
CA PRO A 182 -7.59 11.24 5.25
C PRO A 182 -6.31 11.37 4.42
N ALA A 183 -5.15 11.27 5.04
CA ALA A 183 -3.87 11.21 4.33
C ALA A 183 -3.72 9.94 3.49
N TYR A 184 -4.34 8.83 3.93
CA TYR A 184 -4.31 7.54 3.28
C TYR A 184 -5.71 6.99 3.04
N VAL A 185 -6.03 6.71 1.78
CA VAL A 185 -7.34 6.18 1.33
C VAL A 185 -7.15 4.87 0.58
N VAL A 186 -8.07 3.94 0.82
CA VAL A 186 -8.15 2.64 0.15
C VAL A 186 -9.46 2.52 -0.61
N LEU A 187 -9.38 2.23 -1.90
CA LEU A 187 -10.50 1.96 -2.79
C LEU A 187 -10.55 0.46 -3.10
N PRO A 188 -11.33 -0.33 -2.34
CA PRO A 188 -11.44 -1.77 -2.54
C PRO A 188 -12.14 -2.11 -3.85
N ASP A 189 -11.92 -3.33 -4.32
CA ASP A 189 -12.70 -3.87 -5.42
C ASP A 189 -14.11 -4.25 -4.94
N PRO A 190 -15.19 -3.83 -5.62
CA PRO A 190 -16.56 -4.19 -5.22
C PRO A 190 -16.88 -5.67 -5.37
N ALA A 191 -16.11 -6.40 -6.19
CA ALA A 191 -16.29 -7.85 -6.40
C ALA A 191 -15.77 -8.71 -5.24
N GLY A 192 -15.15 -8.12 -4.23
CA GLY A 192 -14.70 -8.85 -3.04
C GLY A 192 -13.45 -8.26 -2.37
N GLY A 193 -13.13 -8.79 -1.20
CA GLY A 193 -11.99 -8.35 -0.40
C GLY A 193 -10.66 -8.98 -0.81
N VAL A 194 -9.58 -8.32 -0.45
CA VAL A 194 -8.20 -8.80 -0.62
C VAL A 194 -7.92 -9.96 0.32
N LYS A 195 -7.25 -11.01 -0.15
CA LYS A 195 -6.75 -12.10 0.72
C LYS A 195 -5.78 -11.52 1.75
N GLY A 196 -6.06 -11.70 3.02
CA GLY A 196 -5.38 -11.02 4.13
C GLY A 196 -6.19 -9.89 4.77
N GLY A 197 -7.13 -9.29 4.05
CA GLY A 197 -8.11 -8.32 4.57
C GLY A 197 -7.52 -7.00 5.07
N PRO A 198 -8.26 -6.29 5.95
CA PRO A 198 -7.92 -4.96 6.44
C PRO A 198 -6.52 -4.77 7.04
N PRO A 199 -5.86 -5.76 7.65
CA PRO A 199 -4.48 -5.61 8.09
C PRO A 199 -3.50 -5.18 7.00
N ALA A 200 -3.81 -5.43 5.72
CA ALA A 200 -2.98 -5.01 4.59
C ALA A 200 -2.86 -3.47 4.46
N TRP A 201 -3.83 -2.70 4.98
CA TRP A 201 -3.79 -1.23 5.04
C TRP A 201 -3.94 -0.68 6.46
N GLY A 202 -3.70 -1.53 7.44
CA GLY A 202 -3.77 -1.19 8.85
C GLY A 202 -2.60 -0.35 9.33
N SER A 203 -2.80 0.34 10.46
CA SER A 203 -1.74 1.06 11.14
C SER A 203 -0.78 0.16 11.93
N GLY A 204 -1.10 -1.13 12.12
CA GLY A 204 -0.28 -2.03 12.93
C GLY A 204 -0.05 -1.48 14.34
N PHE A 205 1.21 -1.31 14.71
CA PHE A 205 1.61 -0.71 15.98
C PHE A 205 1.67 0.83 15.97
N LEU A 206 1.52 1.48 14.81
CA LEU A 206 1.35 2.93 14.75
C LEU A 206 -0.04 3.32 15.26
N PRO A 207 -0.23 4.56 15.77
CA PRO A 207 -1.55 5.06 16.14
C PRO A 207 -2.59 4.89 15.04
N ALA A 208 -3.81 4.50 15.43
CA ALA A 208 -4.90 4.16 14.50
C ALA A 208 -5.30 5.31 13.54
N THR A 209 -4.92 6.55 13.85
CA THR A 209 -5.15 7.71 12.98
C THR A 209 -4.43 7.63 11.63
N PHE A 210 -3.41 6.78 11.51
CA PHE A 210 -2.60 6.62 10.30
C PHE A 210 -3.03 5.45 9.42
N GLN A 211 -4.05 4.67 9.84
CA GLN A 211 -4.54 3.57 9.00
C GLN A 211 -5.26 4.06 7.75
N GLY A 212 -5.29 3.20 6.72
CA GLY A 212 -6.04 3.48 5.50
C GLY A 212 -7.54 3.56 5.73
N THR A 213 -8.15 4.67 5.31
CA THR A 213 -9.61 4.85 5.33
C THR A 213 -10.19 4.25 4.07
N THR A 214 -11.07 3.25 4.22
CA THR A 214 -11.75 2.61 3.10
C THR A 214 -12.86 3.50 2.56
N MET A 215 -12.81 3.83 1.26
CA MET A 215 -13.85 4.53 0.53
C MET A 215 -14.33 3.71 -0.67
N ARG A 216 -15.58 3.90 -1.07
CA ARG A 216 -16.20 3.24 -2.22
C ARG A 216 -16.83 4.27 -3.16
N PRO A 217 -16.96 3.96 -4.47
CA PRO A 217 -17.77 4.76 -5.38
C PRO A 217 -19.23 4.82 -4.95
N GLY A 218 -19.94 5.89 -5.35
CA GLY A 218 -21.38 6.03 -5.14
C GLY A 218 -21.75 6.98 -4.00
N PRO A 219 -23.06 7.12 -3.71
CA PRO A 219 -23.59 8.16 -2.84
C PRO A 219 -23.22 7.99 -1.34
N GLN A 220 -22.73 6.84 -0.98
CA GLN A 220 -22.24 6.55 0.39
C GLN A 220 -20.79 6.08 0.35
N PRO A 221 -19.83 6.99 0.14
CA PRO A 221 -18.42 6.63 0.01
C PRO A 221 -17.83 6.02 1.28
N ILE A 222 -18.37 6.42 2.43
CA ILE A 222 -18.09 5.85 3.75
C ILE A 222 -19.41 5.53 4.41
N LEU A 223 -19.52 4.33 4.99
CA LEU A 223 -20.73 3.91 5.70
C LEU A 223 -20.94 4.77 6.93
N HIS A 224 -22.20 5.11 7.19
CA HIS A 224 -22.64 5.86 8.38
C HIS A 224 -21.95 7.21 8.56
N LEU A 225 -21.44 7.81 7.48
CA LEU A 225 -20.79 9.13 7.53
C LEU A 225 -21.82 10.23 7.81
N GLN A 226 -23.01 10.13 7.24
CA GLN A 226 -24.07 11.13 7.43
C GLN A 226 -24.69 11.06 8.83
N PRO A 227 -25.10 12.20 9.42
CA PRO A 227 -25.80 12.22 10.69
C PRO A 227 -27.11 11.44 10.63
N GLN A 228 -27.58 10.97 11.79
CA GLN A 228 -28.89 10.31 11.86
C GLN A 228 -30.00 11.30 11.47
N PRO A 229 -31.09 10.81 10.84
CA PRO A 229 -32.23 11.65 10.54
C PRO A 229 -32.75 12.41 11.78
N GLY A 230 -32.99 13.71 11.62
CA GLY A 230 -33.48 14.57 12.72
C GLY A 230 -32.41 15.28 13.55
N ILE A 231 -31.12 14.97 13.33
CA ILE A 231 -30.02 15.71 13.96
C ILE A 231 -29.55 16.80 12.99
N SER A 232 -29.65 18.05 13.41
CA SER A 232 -29.11 19.19 12.62
C SER A 232 -27.58 19.23 12.70
N PRO A 233 -26.89 19.83 11.69
CA PRO A 233 -25.42 20.00 11.74
C PRO A 233 -24.94 20.75 12.99
N SER A 234 -25.71 21.73 13.46
CA SER A 234 -25.38 22.49 14.69
C SER A 234 -25.52 21.64 15.96
N GLN A 235 -26.55 20.80 16.05
CA GLN A 235 -26.68 19.85 17.16
C GLN A 235 -25.56 18.81 17.17
N GLN A 236 -25.21 18.30 15.98
CA GLN A 236 -24.10 17.36 15.85
C GLN A 236 -22.78 18.01 16.24
N ARG A 237 -22.51 19.25 15.80
CA ARG A 237 -21.31 19.99 16.18
C ARG A 237 -21.22 20.18 17.70
N ALA A 238 -22.30 20.61 18.33
CA ALA A 238 -22.37 20.78 19.77
C ALA A 238 -22.12 19.46 20.53
N THR A 239 -22.67 18.34 20.02
CA THR A 239 -22.42 17.01 20.60
C THR A 239 -20.95 16.63 20.49
N LEU A 240 -20.32 16.85 19.33
CA LEU A 240 -18.90 16.56 19.12
C LEU A 240 -18.00 17.43 19.98
N ASP A 241 -18.32 18.72 20.13
CA ASP A 241 -17.57 19.63 21.00
C ASP A 241 -17.59 19.17 22.46
N LEU A 242 -18.75 18.72 22.95
CA LEU A 242 -18.89 18.14 24.30
C LEU A 242 -18.06 16.85 24.42
N VAL A 243 -18.20 15.92 23.45
CA VAL A 243 -17.42 14.67 23.45
C VAL A 243 -15.92 14.94 23.41
N GLN A 244 -15.48 15.92 22.63
CA GLN A 244 -14.07 16.32 22.58
C GLN A 244 -13.58 16.93 23.88
N GLN A 245 -14.42 17.75 24.55
CA GLN A 245 -14.06 18.28 25.84
C GLN A 245 -13.88 17.15 26.87
N LEU A 246 -14.85 16.24 27.00
CA LEU A 246 -14.77 15.09 27.89
C LEU A 246 -13.55 14.20 27.58
N ASN A 247 -13.27 13.97 26.30
CA ASN A 247 -12.12 13.19 25.87
C ASN A 247 -10.78 13.89 26.22
N ARG A 248 -10.69 15.21 26.07
CA ARG A 248 -9.50 15.98 26.48
C ARG A 248 -9.26 15.94 27.98
N GLU A 249 -10.33 16.07 28.78
CA GLU A 249 -10.25 15.95 30.24
C GLU A 249 -9.80 14.54 30.64
N HIS A 250 -10.29 13.50 29.94
CA HIS A 250 -9.89 12.11 30.16
C HIS A 250 -8.43 11.88 29.75
N LEU A 251 -8.00 12.42 28.60
CA LEU A 251 -6.62 12.32 28.13
C LEU A 251 -5.63 13.01 29.08
N ALA A 252 -6.02 14.16 29.64
CA ALA A 252 -5.19 14.90 30.61
C ALA A 252 -4.94 14.14 31.93
N GLN A 253 -5.78 13.13 32.25
CA GLN A 253 -5.65 12.27 33.42
C GLN A 253 -4.84 10.99 33.14
N ARG A 254 -4.41 10.79 31.90
CA ARG A 254 -3.67 9.60 31.46
C ARG A 254 -2.37 10.02 30.79
N ASP A 255 -1.27 9.48 31.26
CA ASP A 255 0.03 9.70 30.64
C ASP A 255 0.10 8.92 29.31
N ASN A 256 0.21 9.63 28.18
CA ASN A 256 0.49 9.10 26.84
C ASN A 256 -0.50 8.04 26.31
N ASP A 257 -1.80 8.30 26.41
CA ASP A 257 -2.83 7.46 25.76
C ASP A 257 -2.99 7.86 24.28
N ASP A 258 -2.05 7.40 23.42
CA ASP A 258 -2.03 7.70 22.00
C ASP A 258 -3.28 7.14 21.26
N GLU A 259 -3.88 6.09 21.77
CA GLU A 259 -5.09 5.49 21.22
C GLU A 259 -6.30 6.42 21.43
N LEU A 260 -6.44 7.00 22.61
CA LEU A 260 -7.49 7.98 22.89
C LEU A 260 -7.30 9.24 22.06
N ALA A 261 -6.07 9.74 21.95
CA ALA A 261 -5.75 10.90 21.09
C ALA A 261 -6.07 10.62 19.60
N ALA A 262 -5.78 9.41 19.10
CA ALA A 262 -6.13 9.00 17.75
C ALA A 262 -7.64 8.95 17.54
N ARG A 263 -8.39 8.45 18.51
CA ARG A 263 -9.86 8.42 18.47
C ARG A 263 -10.47 9.82 18.40
N ILE A 264 -9.96 10.77 19.17
CA ILE A 264 -10.40 12.17 19.13
C ILE A 264 -10.21 12.75 17.73
N ARG A 265 -9.03 12.56 17.14
CA ARG A 265 -8.73 13.04 15.79
C ARG A 265 -9.62 12.36 14.73
N ALA A 266 -9.90 11.07 14.88
CA ALA A 266 -10.75 10.32 13.96
C ALA A 266 -12.21 10.83 13.94
N TYR A 267 -12.77 11.19 15.10
CA TYR A 267 -14.12 11.78 15.17
C TYR A 267 -14.17 13.17 14.49
N GLU A 268 -13.16 13.99 14.70
CA GLU A 268 -13.09 15.32 14.06
C GLU A 268 -12.96 15.20 12.55
N LEU A 269 -12.09 14.32 12.08
CA LEU A 269 -11.94 14.04 10.65
C LEU A 269 -13.26 13.52 10.06
N ALA A 270 -13.93 12.55 10.72
CA ALA A 270 -15.19 12.00 10.25
C ALA A 270 -16.28 13.08 10.11
N PHE A 271 -16.32 14.05 11.02
CA PHE A 271 -17.24 15.18 10.92
C PHE A 271 -16.94 16.07 9.71
N ARG A 272 -15.68 16.45 9.49
CA ARG A 272 -15.28 17.25 8.32
C ARG A 272 -15.54 16.52 7.00
N MET A 273 -15.34 15.20 7.00
CA MET A 273 -15.59 14.37 5.83
C MET A 273 -17.07 14.29 5.41
N GLN A 274 -18.01 14.62 6.31
CA GLN A 274 -19.46 14.61 5.97
C GLN A 274 -19.80 15.52 4.78
N THR A 275 -19.07 16.61 4.62
CA THR A 275 -19.22 17.52 3.48
C THR A 275 -18.26 17.17 2.35
N ALA A 276 -16.98 16.95 2.66
CA ALA A 276 -15.93 16.76 1.66
C ALA A 276 -16.03 15.44 0.89
N ALA A 277 -16.43 14.35 1.54
CA ALA A 277 -16.47 13.05 0.87
C ALA A 277 -17.61 12.90 -0.15
N PRO A 278 -18.86 13.37 0.08
CA PRO A 278 -19.90 13.36 -0.94
C PRO A 278 -19.52 14.16 -2.20
N GLU A 279 -18.94 15.36 -2.02
CA GLU A 279 -18.47 16.18 -3.15
C GLU A 279 -17.33 15.51 -3.93
N LEU A 280 -16.46 14.82 -3.22
CA LEU A 280 -15.36 14.08 -3.84
C LEU A 280 -15.85 12.98 -4.79
N VAL A 281 -16.88 12.22 -4.39
CA VAL A 281 -17.38 11.06 -5.16
C VAL A 281 -18.46 11.42 -6.16
N ASP A 282 -19.01 12.63 -6.13
CA ASP A 282 -19.97 13.09 -7.14
C ASP A 282 -19.23 13.40 -8.44
N LEU A 283 -19.48 12.59 -9.47
CA LEU A 283 -18.83 12.70 -10.77
C LEU A 283 -19.63 13.58 -11.78
N LYS A 284 -20.70 14.26 -11.34
CA LYS A 284 -21.56 15.05 -12.24
C LYS A 284 -20.83 16.22 -12.89
N ASP A 285 -19.81 16.75 -12.23
CA ASP A 285 -19.00 17.86 -12.72
C ASP A 285 -17.88 17.41 -13.68
N GLU A 286 -17.66 16.10 -13.83
CA GLU A 286 -16.68 15.59 -14.79
C GLU A 286 -17.24 15.65 -16.22
N THR A 287 -16.40 16.09 -17.16
CA THR A 287 -16.80 16.18 -18.57
C THR A 287 -16.99 14.80 -19.19
N ALA A 288 -17.82 14.71 -20.22
CA ALA A 288 -18.00 13.46 -20.98
C ALA A 288 -16.66 12.94 -21.54
N GLU A 289 -15.77 13.86 -21.96
CA GLU A 289 -14.41 13.51 -22.40
C GLU A 289 -13.60 12.85 -21.29
N THR A 290 -13.62 13.41 -20.08
CA THR A 290 -12.94 12.81 -18.91
C THR A 290 -13.54 11.44 -18.58
N LEU A 291 -14.85 11.29 -18.53
CA LEU A 291 -15.50 10.00 -18.27
C LEU A 291 -15.13 8.95 -19.34
N ALA A 292 -15.09 9.33 -20.61
CA ALA A 292 -14.69 8.46 -21.72
C ALA A 292 -13.20 8.09 -21.67
N LEU A 293 -12.32 9.02 -21.24
CA LEU A 293 -10.89 8.79 -21.05
C LEU A 293 -10.63 7.66 -20.06
N TYR A 294 -11.35 7.65 -18.93
CA TYR A 294 -11.29 6.59 -17.92
C TYR A 294 -12.15 5.36 -18.25
N GLY A 295 -12.86 5.36 -19.37
CA GLY A 295 -13.78 4.28 -19.75
C GLY A 295 -14.98 4.11 -18.81
N VAL A 296 -15.40 5.16 -18.11
CA VAL A 296 -16.56 5.13 -17.21
C VAL A 296 -17.88 4.94 -17.98
N ASP A 297 -17.90 5.32 -19.24
CA ASP A 297 -18.99 5.13 -20.20
C ASP A 297 -19.17 3.68 -20.69
N GLN A 298 -18.17 2.81 -20.47
CA GLN A 298 -18.15 1.42 -20.94
C GLN A 298 -18.41 0.46 -19.80
N LYS A 299 -19.20 -0.59 -20.05
CA LYS A 299 -19.61 -1.55 -19.00
C LYS A 299 -18.42 -2.26 -18.35
N GLU A 300 -17.47 -2.69 -19.14
CA GLU A 300 -16.33 -3.52 -18.74
C GLU A 300 -15.31 -2.75 -17.88
N THR A 301 -15.14 -1.46 -18.14
CA THR A 301 -14.12 -0.61 -17.51
C THR A 301 -14.70 0.33 -16.45
N ARG A 302 -16.04 0.49 -16.41
CA ARG A 302 -16.74 1.48 -15.57
C ARG A 302 -16.30 1.48 -14.12
N ASP A 303 -16.34 0.34 -13.46
CA ASP A 303 -16.09 0.25 -12.03
C ASP A 303 -14.63 0.60 -11.68
N TYR A 304 -13.69 0.09 -12.47
CA TYR A 304 -12.28 0.41 -12.26
C TYR A 304 -11.96 1.84 -12.69
N GLY A 305 -12.56 2.30 -13.78
CA GLY A 305 -12.46 3.67 -14.27
C GLY A 305 -12.95 4.71 -13.26
N GLN A 306 -14.08 4.47 -12.61
CA GLN A 306 -14.56 5.32 -11.51
C GLN A 306 -13.57 5.37 -10.34
N ARG A 307 -12.98 4.25 -9.96
CA ARG A 307 -11.98 4.21 -8.88
C ARG A 307 -10.68 4.92 -9.25
N CYS A 308 -10.19 4.77 -10.47
CA CYS A 308 -9.04 5.52 -10.97
C CYS A 308 -9.32 7.03 -11.02
N LEU A 309 -10.51 7.42 -11.47
CA LEU A 309 -10.96 8.82 -11.49
C LEU A 309 -11.07 9.40 -10.07
N LEU A 310 -11.62 8.63 -9.12
CA LEU A 310 -11.66 9.01 -7.72
C LEU A 310 -10.26 9.16 -7.13
N ALA A 311 -9.34 8.26 -7.43
CA ALA A 311 -7.96 8.36 -6.97
C ALA A 311 -7.30 9.66 -7.44
N ARG A 312 -7.51 10.05 -8.71
CA ARG A 312 -7.03 11.35 -9.24
C ARG A 312 -7.66 12.52 -8.47
N ARG A 313 -8.98 12.50 -8.26
CA ARG A 313 -9.69 13.57 -7.50
C ARG A 313 -9.21 13.67 -6.05
N MET A 314 -8.86 12.55 -5.44
CA MET A 314 -8.32 12.51 -4.08
C MET A 314 -6.95 13.17 -3.99
N ILE A 315 -6.01 12.80 -4.86
CA ILE A 315 -4.68 13.41 -4.85
C ILE A 315 -4.72 14.89 -5.21
N GLU A 316 -5.60 15.29 -6.11
CA GLU A 316 -5.85 16.68 -6.47
C GLU A 316 -6.31 17.52 -5.28
N ARG A 317 -7.00 16.89 -4.31
CA ARG A 317 -7.45 17.50 -3.05
C ARG A 317 -6.51 17.28 -1.86
N GLY A 318 -5.28 16.81 -2.10
CA GLY A 318 -4.25 16.68 -1.07
C GLY A 318 -4.25 15.37 -0.28
N VAL A 319 -4.93 14.32 -0.75
CA VAL A 319 -4.72 12.96 -0.22
C VAL A 319 -3.34 12.48 -0.67
N ARG A 320 -2.51 12.03 0.28
CA ARG A 320 -1.11 11.67 -0.02
C ARG A 320 -0.96 10.29 -0.62
N PHE A 321 -1.73 9.34 -0.15
CA PHE A 321 -1.61 7.94 -0.56
C PHE A 321 -2.98 7.36 -0.88
N VAL A 322 -3.18 6.94 -2.12
CA VAL A 322 -4.41 6.30 -2.56
C VAL A 322 -4.08 4.91 -3.10
N GLN A 323 -4.66 3.89 -2.51
CA GLN A 323 -4.50 2.52 -2.97
C GLN A 323 -5.78 2.04 -3.64
N VAL A 324 -5.68 1.60 -4.90
CA VAL A 324 -6.81 1.14 -5.72
C VAL A 324 -6.64 -0.35 -5.98
N TYR A 325 -7.46 -1.18 -5.36
CA TYR A 325 -7.42 -2.62 -5.57
C TYR A 325 -8.16 -3.03 -6.83
N SER A 326 -7.63 -3.99 -7.56
CA SER A 326 -8.26 -4.65 -8.70
C SER A 326 -8.25 -6.15 -8.49
N GLY A 327 -9.39 -6.80 -8.77
CA GLY A 327 -9.47 -8.24 -8.88
C GLY A 327 -10.31 -8.98 -7.84
N GLY A 328 -11.01 -8.28 -6.95
CA GLY A 328 -11.88 -8.94 -5.96
C GLY A 328 -11.16 -10.03 -5.15
N THR A 329 -11.89 -11.08 -4.74
CA THR A 329 -11.35 -12.14 -3.86
C THR A 329 -10.29 -13.01 -4.53
N ASP A 330 -10.49 -13.38 -5.78
CA ASP A 330 -9.55 -14.24 -6.53
C ASP A 330 -8.71 -13.43 -7.54
N GLY A 331 -9.28 -12.39 -8.11
CA GLY A 331 -8.57 -11.44 -8.94
C GLY A 331 -7.66 -12.06 -10.00
N TRP A 332 -6.40 -11.66 -9.99
CA TRP A 332 -5.35 -12.11 -10.91
C TRP A 332 -4.81 -13.51 -10.56
N ASP A 333 -5.46 -14.24 -9.63
CA ASP A 333 -5.08 -15.58 -9.18
C ASP A 333 -5.44 -16.65 -10.22
N ALA A 334 -4.62 -16.79 -11.26
CA ALA A 334 -4.90 -17.54 -12.49
C ALA A 334 -4.40 -18.99 -12.48
N HIS A 335 -4.96 -19.84 -11.61
CA HIS A 335 -4.60 -21.25 -11.47
C HIS A 335 -5.13 -22.17 -12.61
N ASN A 336 -6.25 -21.81 -13.24
CA ASN A 336 -6.92 -22.69 -14.19
C ASN A 336 -6.66 -22.31 -15.66
N ASP A 337 -6.78 -21.03 -16.00
CA ASP A 337 -6.58 -20.51 -17.35
C ASP A 337 -6.07 -19.06 -17.25
N VAL A 338 -4.76 -18.89 -17.42
CA VAL A 338 -4.12 -17.57 -17.28
C VAL A 338 -4.52 -16.63 -18.41
N LEU A 339 -4.72 -17.13 -19.62
CA LEU A 339 -5.16 -16.30 -20.74
C LEU A 339 -6.57 -15.74 -20.53
N GLN A 340 -7.51 -16.59 -20.15
CA GLN A 340 -8.90 -16.15 -19.91
C GLN A 340 -8.97 -15.14 -18.76
N ASN A 341 -8.30 -15.44 -17.63
CA ASN A 341 -8.27 -14.58 -16.46
C ASN A 341 -7.64 -13.21 -16.78
N HIS A 342 -6.42 -13.21 -17.36
CA HIS A 342 -5.70 -11.97 -17.66
C HIS A 342 -6.38 -11.16 -18.75
N ALA A 343 -6.93 -11.80 -19.81
CA ALA A 343 -7.68 -11.08 -20.83
C ALA A 343 -8.91 -10.34 -20.28
N GLN A 344 -9.60 -10.94 -19.30
CA GLN A 344 -10.74 -10.29 -18.64
C GLN A 344 -10.30 -9.10 -17.79
N LEU A 345 -9.28 -9.28 -16.95
CA LEU A 345 -8.83 -8.24 -16.03
C LEU A 345 -8.07 -7.11 -16.74
N CYS A 346 -7.28 -7.43 -17.76
CA CYS A 346 -6.66 -6.43 -18.62
C CYS A 346 -7.72 -5.56 -19.31
N ARG A 347 -8.77 -6.15 -19.90
CA ARG A 347 -9.86 -5.37 -20.50
C ARG A 347 -10.54 -4.42 -19.51
N ALA A 348 -10.66 -4.84 -18.24
CA ALA A 348 -11.28 -4.00 -17.21
C ALA A 348 -10.38 -2.86 -16.74
N THR A 349 -9.05 -3.01 -16.79
CA THR A 349 -8.10 -2.10 -16.14
C THR A 349 -7.25 -1.27 -17.11
N ASP A 350 -6.98 -1.75 -18.30
CA ASP A 350 -6.03 -1.17 -19.28
C ASP A 350 -6.38 0.28 -19.63
N LYS A 351 -7.58 0.52 -20.17
CA LYS A 351 -8.04 1.85 -20.55
C LYS A 351 -8.14 2.82 -19.34
N PRO A 352 -8.73 2.43 -18.19
CA PRO A 352 -8.74 3.26 -16.98
C PRO A 352 -7.35 3.71 -16.53
N ILE A 353 -6.37 2.82 -16.58
CA ILE A 353 -4.99 3.12 -16.17
C ILE A 353 -4.34 4.09 -17.15
N ALA A 354 -4.41 3.82 -18.44
CA ALA A 354 -3.90 4.74 -19.47
C ALA A 354 -4.57 6.12 -19.36
N GLY A 355 -5.88 6.15 -19.12
CA GLY A 355 -6.65 7.38 -18.88
C GLY A 355 -6.18 8.14 -17.65
N LEU A 356 -5.87 7.45 -16.56
CA LEU A 356 -5.29 8.05 -15.36
C LEU A 356 -3.94 8.72 -15.66
N LEU A 357 -3.02 8.01 -16.33
CA LEU A 357 -1.70 8.56 -16.67
C LEU A 357 -1.83 9.81 -17.56
N ALA A 358 -2.70 9.77 -18.57
CA ALA A 358 -2.96 10.90 -19.46
C ALA A 358 -3.58 12.09 -18.72
N ASP A 359 -4.54 11.86 -17.80
CA ASP A 359 -5.22 12.93 -17.05
C ASP A 359 -4.27 13.60 -16.03
N LEU A 360 -3.38 12.83 -15.38
CA LEU A 360 -2.35 13.39 -14.50
C LEU A 360 -1.42 14.36 -15.26
N LYS A 361 -1.01 14.00 -16.48
CA LYS A 361 -0.22 14.88 -17.35
C LYS A 361 -1.00 16.14 -17.74
N ARG A 362 -2.23 15.97 -18.23
CA ARG A 362 -3.10 17.06 -18.67
C ARG A 362 -3.36 18.10 -17.57
N ARG A 363 -3.44 17.64 -16.32
CA ARG A 363 -3.72 18.48 -15.14
C ARG A 363 -2.48 19.04 -14.46
N GLY A 364 -1.27 18.72 -14.95
CA GLY A 364 -0.02 19.16 -14.33
C GLY A 364 0.28 18.47 -12.98
N LEU A 365 -0.35 17.32 -12.70
CA LEU A 365 -0.15 16.53 -11.48
C LEU A 365 0.95 15.47 -11.64
N TRP A 366 1.45 15.28 -12.85
CA TRP A 366 2.38 14.20 -13.22
C TRP A 366 3.68 14.22 -12.41
N ASN A 367 4.29 15.39 -12.32
CA ASN A 367 5.61 15.52 -11.68
C ASN A 367 5.58 15.36 -10.16
N ASP A 368 4.42 15.58 -9.53
CA ASP A 368 4.22 15.48 -8.09
C ASP A 368 3.60 14.15 -7.66
N THR A 369 3.26 13.28 -8.61
CA THR A 369 2.53 12.03 -8.34
C THR A 369 3.32 10.84 -8.84
N LEU A 370 3.49 9.84 -7.96
CA LEU A 370 3.99 8.51 -8.33
C LEU A 370 2.81 7.57 -8.51
N VAL A 371 2.72 6.94 -9.68
CA VAL A 371 1.78 5.84 -9.94
C VAL A 371 2.54 4.53 -9.88
N ILE A 372 2.04 3.58 -9.11
CA ILE A 372 2.60 2.23 -8.93
C ILE A 372 1.58 1.22 -9.46
N TRP A 373 2.01 0.24 -10.22
CA TRP A 373 1.20 -0.89 -10.65
C TRP A 373 1.91 -2.20 -10.30
N GLY A 374 1.20 -3.12 -9.70
CA GLY A 374 1.71 -4.46 -9.41
C GLY A 374 0.90 -5.15 -8.33
N GLY A 375 1.13 -6.44 -8.16
CA GLY A 375 0.49 -7.27 -7.14
C GLY A 375 1.50 -7.79 -6.12
N GLU A 376 1.05 -8.74 -5.33
CA GLU A 376 1.84 -9.31 -4.23
C GLU A 376 2.92 -10.29 -4.67
N PHE A 377 2.83 -10.82 -5.89
CA PHE A 377 3.82 -11.69 -6.55
C PHE A 377 3.49 -11.85 -8.05
N GLY A 378 4.27 -12.63 -8.77
CA GLY A 378 4.04 -13.04 -10.16
C GLY A 378 3.49 -14.45 -10.28
N ARG A 379 3.73 -15.09 -11.44
CA ARG A 379 3.26 -16.44 -11.74
C ARG A 379 4.40 -17.33 -12.22
N MET A 380 4.37 -18.61 -11.80
CA MET A 380 5.37 -19.60 -12.18
C MET A 380 5.42 -19.81 -13.70
N PRO A 381 6.62 -20.07 -14.28
CA PRO A 381 6.73 -20.45 -15.69
C PRO A 381 6.18 -21.84 -15.96
N MET A 382 6.12 -22.74 -14.97
CA MET A 382 5.49 -24.05 -15.10
C MET A 382 3.98 -23.94 -15.17
N SER A 383 3.36 -24.83 -15.97
CA SER A 383 1.92 -24.89 -16.10
C SER A 383 1.26 -25.48 -14.85
N GLU A 384 0.11 -24.95 -14.46
CA GLU A 384 -0.84 -25.63 -13.59
C GLU A 384 -2.03 -26.06 -14.42
N SER A 385 -2.39 -27.33 -14.36
CA SER A 385 -3.49 -27.92 -15.15
C SER A 385 -3.40 -27.65 -16.68
N GLY A 386 -2.20 -27.43 -17.20
CA GLY A 386 -1.91 -27.20 -18.63
C GLY A 386 -2.14 -25.76 -19.12
N LYS A 387 -2.88 -24.90 -18.41
CA LYS A 387 -3.25 -23.55 -18.86
C LYS A 387 -3.12 -22.48 -17.78
N GLY A 388 -3.04 -22.86 -16.52
CA GLY A 388 -2.87 -21.98 -15.38
C GLY A 388 -1.41 -21.85 -14.99
N ARG A 389 -1.14 -20.99 -13.99
CA ARG A 389 0.18 -20.79 -13.38
C ARG A 389 0.04 -20.65 -11.86
N ASP A 390 0.92 -21.33 -11.12
CA ASP A 390 1.04 -21.19 -9.66
C ASP A 390 1.71 -19.86 -9.27
N HIS A 391 1.76 -19.55 -7.98
CA HIS A 391 2.33 -18.34 -7.41
C HIS A 391 3.85 -18.28 -7.55
N ASN A 392 4.39 -17.14 -7.98
CA ASN A 392 5.82 -16.92 -8.08
C ASN A 392 6.28 -15.66 -7.33
N PRO A 393 6.73 -15.79 -6.08
CA PRO A 393 7.32 -14.66 -5.35
C PRO A 393 8.80 -14.43 -5.66
N TRP A 394 9.46 -15.36 -6.34
CA TRP A 394 10.92 -15.37 -6.54
C TRP A 394 11.42 -14.40 -7.61
N GLY A 395 10.52 -13.98 -8.50
CA GLY A 395 10.80 -13.01 -9.56
C GLY A 395 9.52 -12.58 -10.23
N TYR A 396 9.25 -11.26 -10.25
CA TYR A 396 8.06 -10.70 -10.90
C TYR A 396 8.23 -9.23 -11.23
N SER A 397 7.26 -8.67 -11.96
CA SER A 397 7.32 -7.30 -12.44
C SER A 397 6.33 -6.40 -11.72
N VAL A 398 6.81 -5.19 -11.40
CA VAL A 398 6.00 -4.03 -11.07
C VAL A 398 6.44 -2.88 -11.96
N TRP A 399 5.59 -1.89 -12.20
CA TRP A 399 6.04 -0.67 -12.85
C TRP A 399 5.67 0.58 -12.04
N LEU A 400 6.48 1.60 -12.25
CA LEU A 400 6.34 2.94 -11.71
C LEU A 400 6.16 3.92 -12.87
N ALA A 401 5.42 5.02 -12.63
CA ALA A 401 5.25 6.09 -13.60
C ALA A 401 5.03 7.42 -12.88
N GLY A 402 5.40 8.53 -13.50
CA GLY A 402 5.21 9.87 -12.95
C GLY A 402 6.49 10.47 -12.39
N GLY A 403 6.34 11.38 -11.42
CA GLY A 403 7.46 12.13 -10.88
C GLY A 403 8.53 11.26 -10.23
N GLY A 404 9.79 11.70 -10.36
CA GLY A 404 10.93 11.13 -9.65
C GLY A 404 11.51 9.83 -10.22
N VAL A 405 10.88 9.19 -11.21
CA VAL A 405 11.39 7.96 -11.84
C VAL A 405 11.77 8.16 -13.29
N LYS A 406 12.78 7.44 -13.75
CA LYS A 406 13.22 7.46 -15.15
C LYS A 406 12.17 6.78 -16.02
N PRO A 407 11.65 7.46 -17.05
CA PRO A 407 10.63 6.90 -17.92
C PRO A 407 11.21 6.01 -19.03
N GLY A 408 10.40 5.16 -19.65
CA GLY A 408 10.73 4.36 -20.83
C GLY A 408 11.83 3.31 -20.59
N MET A 409 11.93 2.73 -19.38
CA MET A 409 13.00 1.78 -19.07
C MET A 409 12.51 0.50 -18.41
N ALA A 410 13.30 -0.56 -18.57
CA ALA A 410 13.21 -1.77 -17.76
C ALA A 410 14.46 -1.88 -16.87
N TYR A 411 14.25 -2.21 -15.59
CA TYR A 411 15.32 -2.39 -14.60
C TYR A 411 15.33 -3.83 -14.09
N GLY A 412 16.52 -4.43 -14.09
CA GLY A 412 16.73 -5.79 -13.69
C GLY A 412 16.08 -6.82 -14.63
N ALA A 413 16.29 -8.09 -14.35
CA ALA A 413 15.71 -9.20 -15.10
C ALA A 413 15.46 -10.40 -14.20
N THR A 414 14.46 -11.20 -14.57
CA THR A 414 14.38 -12.58 -14.10
C THR A 414 15.26 -13.48 -14.96
N ASP A 415 15.46 -14.74 -14.54
CA ASP A 415 16.21 -15.74 -15.28
C ASP A 415 15.58 -16.06 -16.64
N ALA A 416 16.20 -16.96 -17.40
CA ALA A 416 15.85 -17.28 -18.78
C ALA A 416 14.39 -17.74 -18.98
N VAL A 417 13.75 -18.28 -17.93
CA VAL A 417 12.36 -18.76 -17.98
C VAL A 417 11.39 -17.92 -17.16
N GLY A 418 11.89 -16.88 -16.44
CA GLY A 418 11.04 -16.03 -15.61
C GLY A 418 10.74 -16.60 -14.22
N LEU A 419 11.59 -17.51 -13.70
CA LEU A 419 11.37 -18.15 -12.42
C LEU A 419 11.88 -17.32 -11.25
N ARG A 420 13.11 -16.77 -11.32
CA ARG A 420 13.73 -16.02 -10.22
C ARG A 420 14.32 -14.71 -10.71
N ALA A 421 14.28 -13.70 -9.86
CA ALA A 421 15.06 -12.49 -10.06
C ALA A 421 16.55 -12.86 -10.18
N ALA A 422 17.21 -12.48 -11.28
CA ALA A 422 18.58 -12.83 -11.62
C ALA A 422 19.52 -11.64 -11.67
N GLU A 423 19.12 -10.56 -12.35
CA GLU A 423 19.92 -9.36 -12.51
C GLU A 423 19.33 -8.21 -11.71
N GLN A 424 20.18 -7.41 -11.07
CA GLN A 424 19.76 -6.23 -10.31
C GLN A 424 18.51 -6.51 -9.45
N ARG A 425 18.63 -7.52 -8.61
CA ARG A 425 17.53 -8.05 -7.80
C ARG A 425 16.99 -6.99 -6.86
N VAL A 426 15.68 -6.79 -6.84
CA VAL A 426 14.99 -5.84 -5.96
C VAL A 426 14.12 -6.61 -4.98
N HIS A 427 14.52 -6.64 -3.71
CA HIS A 427 13.63 -7.15 -2.66
C HIS A 427 12.52 -6.14 -2.36
N ILE A 428 11.35 -6.59 -1.91
CA ILE A 428 10.23 -5.70 -1.55
C ILE A 428 10.66 -4.59 -0.58
N ARG A 429 11.58 -4.86 0.35
CA ARG A 429 12.09 -3.83 1.28
C ARG A 429 12.88 -2.73 0.57
N ASN A 430 13.69 -3.07 -0.44
CA ASN A 430 14.40 -2.10 -1.28
C ASN A 430 13.41 -1.25 -2.10
N PHE A 431 12.34 -1.88 -2.57
CA PHE A 431 11.24 -1.17 -3.23
C PHE A 431 10.58 -0.16 -2.28
N HIS A 432 10.29 -0.55 -1.03
CA HIS A 432 9.75 0.36 -0.02
C HIS A 432 10.73 1.47 0.36
N ALA A 433 12.02 1.18 0.51
CA ALA A 433 13.04 2.22 0.74
C ALA A 433 13.07 3.24 -0.40
N THR A 434 12.95 2.76 -1.65
CA THR A 434 12.90 3.62 -2.85
C THR A 434 11.64 4.48 -2.86
N LEU A 435 10.49 3.92 -2.51
CA LEU A 435 9.23 4.67 -2.39
C LEU A 435 9.31 5.76 -1.33
N LEU A 436 9.82 5.44 -0.14
CA LEU A 436 10.03 6.43 0.92
C LEU A 436 11.00 7.53 0.48
N HIS A 437 12.09 7.16 -0.19
CA HIS A 437 13.07 8.12 -0.71
C HIS A 437 12.45 9.09 -1.72
N LEU A 438 11.61 8.61 -2.64
CA LEU A 438 10.88 9.47 -3.58
C LEU A 438 10.00 10.50 -2.87
N LEU A 439 9.43 10.13 -1.73
CA LEU A 439 8.61 11.00 -0.87
C LEU A 439 9.42 11.91 0.08
N GLY A 440 10.76 11.90 -0.02
CA GLY A 440 11.63 12.69 0.86
C GLY A 440 11.81 12.09 2.26
N LEU A 441 11.48 10.83 2.44
CA LEU A 441 11.61 10.13 3.72
C LEU A 441 12.83 9.20 3.70
N ASP A 442 13.68 9.36 4.69
CA ASP A 442 14.78 8.42 4.96
C ASP A 442 14.21 7.18 5.64
N HIS A 443 14.36 6.02 5.00
CA HIS A 443 13.81 4.77 5.50
C HIS A 443 14.50 4.24 6.77
N GLU A 444 15.71 4.74 7.08
CA GLU A 444 16.43 4.39 8.31
C GLU A 444 16.08 5.35 9.45
N ALA A 445 15.85 6.62 9.15
CA ALA A 445 15.48 7.65 10.12
C ALA A 445 13.99 7.60 10.49
N LEU A 446 13.12 7.20 9.53
CA LEU A 446 11.69 7.05 9.78
C LEU A 446 11.42 5.80 10.63
N SER A 447 11.32 5.98 11.93
CA SER A 447 11.12 4.92 12.91
C SER A 447 9.99 5.25 13.91
N PHE A 448 9.50 4.22 14.57
CA PHE A 448 8.54 4.32 15.67
C PHE A 448 8.97 3.39 16.79
N SER A 449 9.08 3.91 18.01
CA SER A 449 9.45 3.10 19.17
C SER A 449 8.26 2.23 19.62
N HIS A 450 8.40 0.92 19.52
CA HIS A 450 7.40 -0.05 19.91
C HIS A 450 8.03 -1.21 20.67
N ASN A 451 7.53 -1.49 21.87
CA ASN A 451 8.07 -2.57 22.74
C ASN A 451 9.58 -2.49 22.95
N GLY A 452 10.13 -1.27 23.08
CA GLY A 452 11.56 -1.05 23.30
C GLY A 452 12.44 -1.19 22.06
N LEU A 453 11.85 -1.33 20.87
CA LEU A 453 12.55 -1.40 19.58
C LEU A 453 12.16 -0.19 18.71
N ASP A 454 13.13 0.36 17.98
CA ASP A 454 12.88 1.36 16.94
C ASP A 454 12.50 0.65 15.64
N GLU A 455 11.21 0.47 15.44
CA GLU A 455 10.63 -0.24 14.31
C GLU A 455 10.61 0.63 13.05
N ARG A 456 10.85 0.01 11.90
CA ARG A 456 10.88 0.66 10.57
C ARG A 456 10.07 -0.15 9.55
N LEU A 457 9.61 0.49 8.50
CA LEU A 457 8.95 -0.20 7.37
C LEU A 457 9.87 -1.25 6.74
N THR A 458 11.14 -0.89 6.57
CA THR A 458 12.13 -1.73 5.89
C THR A 458 12.78 -2.79 6.78
N GLY A 459 12.40 -2.82 8.07
CA GLY A 459 12.93 -3.78 9.05
C GLY A 459 14.26 -3.35 9.69
N PRO A 460 14.85 -4.18 10.53
CA PRO A 460 16.00 -3.83 11.35
C PRO A 460 17.35 -3.96 10.64
N THR A 461 17.39 -4.54 9.43
CA THR A 461 18.66 -4.84 8.73
C THR A 461 19.17 -3.62 7.97
N ASN A 462 20.49 -3.41 8.00
CA ASN A 462 21.18 -2.36 7.22
C ASN A 462 21.47 -2.78 5.75
N GLU A 463 20.88 -3.90 5.31
CA GLU A 463 21.08 -4.46 3.97
C GLU A 463 20.06 -3.90 2.93
N VAL A 464 19.19 -2.99 3.38
CA VAL A 464 18.16 -2.41 2.53
C VAL A 464 18.69 -1.14 1.86
N GLU A 465 18.62 -1.11 0.55
CA GLU A 465 19.13 -0.01 -0.27
C GLU A 465 18.04 0.61 -1.13
N VAL A 466 18.13 1.91 -1.36
CA VAL A 466 17.34 2.63 -2.34
C VAL A 466 17.83 2.26 -3.76
N VAL A 467 16.94 1.86 -4.63
CA VAL A 467 17.24 1.55 -6.05
C VAL A 467 17.42 2.87 -6.81
N ARG A 468 18.63 3.44 -6.73
CA ARG A 468 18.93 4.79 -7.27
C ARG A 468 18.93 4.83 -8.79
N GLU A 469 19.19 3.71 -9.45
CA GLU A 469 19.29 3.59 -10.90
C GLU A 469 17.99 3.91 -11.63
N ILE A 470 16.84 3.72 -10.97
CA ILE A 470 15.51 4.05 -11.52
C ILE A 470 15.07 5.49 -11.21
N LEU A 471 15.82 6.24 -10.41
CA LEU A 471 15.49 7.62 -10.05
C LEU A 471 15.91 8.61 -11.15
N ALA A 472 15.01 9.56 -11.46
CA ALA A 472 15.24 10.62 -12.44
C ALA A 472 16.17 11.73 -11.90
#